data_212d0724854ae9b7ffade534de6c622f
#
_entry.id   212d0724854ae9b7ffade534de6c622f
#
_cell.length_a   1.000
_cell.length_b   1.000
_cell.length_c   1.000
_cell.angle_alpha   90.00
_cell.angle_beta   90.00
_cell.angle_gamma   90.00
#
_symmetry.space_group_name_H-M   'P 1'
#
loop_
_entity.id
_entity.type
_entity.pdbx_description
1 polymer ?
#
loop_
_entity_poly.entity_id
_entity_poly.type
_entity_poly.pdbx_seq_one_letter_code
_entity_poly.pdbx_strand_id
1 'polypeptide(L)' 'MANGTVKWFNNTKGFGFIQPENGGKDVFVHITAVQAAGLKGLDEGQKISFDLEEQKGRTSAVNLKV' A
#
# COMPACT_ATOMS: atom_id res chain seq x y z
N MET A 1 9.33 9.56 1.06
CA MET A 1 8.53 8.38 0.72
C MET A 1 9.08 7.16 1.43
N ALA A 2 8.21 6.31 1.90
CA ALA A 2 8.62 5.06 2.50
C ALA A 2 8.70 3.99 1.42
N ASN A 3 9.50 2.96 1.66
CA ASN A 3 9.58 1.80 0.78
C ASN A 3 9.10 0.56 1.53
N GLY A 4 8.52 -0.36 0.80
CA GLY A 4 8.04 -1.60 1.39
C GLY A 4 7.77 -2.65 0.35
N THR A 5 7.23 -3.77 0.80
CA THR A 5 6.88 -4.90 -0.05
C THR A 5 5.41 -5.22 0.16
N VAL A 6 4.69 -5.42 -0.93
CA VAL A 6 3.28 -5.79 -0.85
C VAL A 6 3.17 -7.17 -0.21
N LYS A 7 2.50 -7.25 0.92
CA LYS A 7 2.30 -8.50 1.63
C LYS A 7 1.21 -9.33 0.94
N TRP A 8 0.09 -8.70 0.65
CA TRP A 8 -0.98 -9.25 -0.16
C TRP A 8 -1.92 -8.14 -0.56
N PHE A 9 -2.66 -8.36 -1.63
CA PHE A 9 -3.65 -7.41 -2.10
C PHE A 9 -4.82 -8.17 -2.72
N ASN A 10 -6.04 -7.77 -2.36
CA ASN A 10 -7.26 -8.40 -2.86
C ASN A 10 -8.02 -7.40 -3.72
N ASN A 11 -7.98 -7.58 -5.04
CA ASN A 11 -8.65 -6.68 -5.97
C ASN A 11 -10.18 -6.73 -5.82
N THR A 12 -10.72 -7.87 -5.42
CA THR A 12 -12.15 -8.03 -5.27
C THR A 12 -12.67 -7.24 -4.08
N LYS A 13 -11.96 -7.30 -2.97
CA LYS A 13 -12.33 -6.55 -1.76
C LYS A 13 -11.85 -5.11 -1.82
N GLY A 14 -10.83 -4.84 -2.64
CA GLY A 14 -10.33 -3.49 -2.86
C GLY A 14 -9.37 -2.98 -1.80
N PHE A 15 -8.60 -3.87 -1.16
CA PHE A 15 -7.59 -3.46 -0.19
C PHE A 15 -6.52 -4.53 -0.01
N GLY A 16 -5.43 -4.12 0.64
CA GLY A 16 -4.33 -5.00 0.94
C GLY A 16 -3.42 -4.39 1.99
N PHE A 17 -2.26 -5.01 2.18
CA PHE A 17 -1.27 -4.56 3.16
C PHE A 17 0.12 -4.56 2.56
N ILE A 18 0.90 -3.55 2.96
CA ILE A 18 2.30 -3.39 2.57
C ILE A 18 3.14 -3.52 3.83
N GLN A 19 4.20 -4.31 3.78
CA GLN A 19 5.15 -4.41 4.88
C GLN A 19 6.28 -3.40 4.64
N PRO A 20 6.43 -2.38 5.51
CA PRO A 20 7.50 -1.40 5.36
C PRO A 20 8.87 -2.04 5.52
N GLU A 21 9.87 -1.55 4.77
CA GLU A 21 11.23 -2.06 4.86
C GLU A 21 11.87 -1.83 6.23
N ASN A 22 11.42 -0.80 6.93
CA ASN A 22 11.97 -0.47 8.26
C ASN A 22 11.49 -1.41 9.36
N GLY A 23 10.72 -2.43 9.03
CA GLY A 23 10.23 -3.40 10.01
C GLY A 23 9.05 -2.93 10.84
N GLY A 24 8.42 -1.84 10.46
CA GLY A 24 7.23 -1.34 11.14
C GLY A 24 5.99 -2.22 10.89
N LYS A 25 4.87 -1.77 11.44
CA LYS A 25 3.61 -2.50 11.27
C LYS A 25 3.16 -2.43 9.81
N ASP A 26 2.38 -3.44 9.40
CA ASP A 26 1.80 -3.46 8.06
C ASP A 26 0.98 -2.20 7.83
N VAL A 27 1.09 -1.67 6.61
CA VAL A 27 0.39 -0.45 6.22
C VAL A 27 -0.78 -0.82 5.32
N PHE A 28 -1.96 -0.32 5.65
CA PHE A 28 -3.16 -0.56 4.85
C PHE A 28 -3.07 0.21 3.53
N VAL A 29 -3.48 -0.44 2.44
CA VAL A 29 -3.59 0.22 1.13
C VAL A 29 -4.95 -0.10 0.52
N HIS A 30 -5.65 0.95 0.09
CA HIS A 30 -6.97 0.81 -0.53
C HIS A 30 -6.85 0.88 -2.06
N ILE A 31 -7.78 0.24 -2.76
CA ILE A 31 -7.78 0.21 -4.23
C ILE A 31 -7.81 1.62 -4.83
N THR A 32 -8.43 2.58 -4.15
CA THR A 32 -8.47 3.96 -4.66
C THR A 32 -7.08 4.55 -4.76
N ALA A 33 -6.19 4.25 -3.80
CA ALA A 33 -4.80 4.70 -3.85
C ALA A 33 -4.05 4.04 -5.01
N VAL A 34 -4.33 2.77 -5.26
CA VAL A 34 -3.73 2.01 -6.36
C VAL A 34 -4.17 2.62 -7.69
N GLN A 35 -5.45 2.89 -7.85
CA GLN A 35 -5.99 3.49 -9.06
C GLN A 35 -5.46 4.91 -9.29
N ALA A 36 -5.33 5.69 -8.22
CA ALA A 36 -4.79 7.04 -8.30
C ALA A 36 -3.34 7.04 -8.78
N ALA A 37 -2.60 5.95 -8.55
CA ALA A 37 -1.24 5.78 -9.02
C ALA A 37 -1.17 5.25 -10.46
N GLY A 38 -2.31 5.01 -11.08
CA GLY A 38 -2.37 4.49 -12.44
C GLY A 38 -2.18 2.98 -12.52
N LEU A 39 -2.34 2.29 -11.40
CA LEU A 39 -2.15 0.85 -11.32
C LEU A 39 -3.49 0.13 -11.32
N LYS A 40 -3.50 -1.12 -11.78
CA LYS A 40 -4.71 -1.94 -11.76
C LYS A 40 -4.84 -2.76 -10.49
N GLY A 41 -3.75 -2.98 -9.80
CA GLY A 41 -3.69 -3.75 -8.57
C GLY A 41 -2.24 -3.93 -8.17
N LEU A 42 -2.01 -4.70 -7.13
CA LEU A 42 -0.67 -4.96 -6.62
C LEU A 42 -0.46 -6.46 -6.55
N ASP A 43 0.78 -6.88 -6.81
CA ASP A 43 1.16 -8.28 -6.72
C ASP A 43 1.80 -8.57 -5.37
N GLU A 44 1.59 -9.78 -4.87
CA GLU A 44 2.22 -10.22 -3.63
C GLU A 44 3.74 -10.26 -3.83
N GLY A 45 4.47 -9.65 -2.89
CA GLY A 45 5.92 -9.59 -2.97
C GLY A 45 6.46 -8.44 -3.81
N GLN A 46 5.59 -7.63 -4.41
CA GLN A 46 6.01 -6.51 -5.23
C GLN A 46 6.61 -5.41 -4.35
N LYS A 47 7.74 -4.86 -4.78
CA LYS A 47 8.34 -3.71 -4.08
C LYS A 47 7.66 -2.44 -4.52
N ILE A 48 7.43 -1.55 -3.56
CA ILE A 48 6.65 -0.35 -3.79
C ILE A 48 7.12 0.79 -2.89
N SER A 49 7.05 2.01 -3.40
CA SER A 49 7.27 3.22 -2.61
C SER A 49 5.92 3.89 -2.37
N PHE A 50 5.78 4.53 -1.23
CA PHE A 50 4.51 5.13 -0.86
C PHE A 50 4.71 6.18 0.22
N ASP A 51 3.72 7.04 0.38
CA ASP A 51 3.64 7.97 1.50
C ASP A 51 2.67 7.41 2.54
N LEU A 52 2.93 7.74 3.79
CA LEU A 52 2.05 7.35 4.90
C LEU A 52 1.07 8.47 5.18
N GLU A 53 -0.20 8.12 5.31
CA GLU A 53 -1.24 9.05 5.68
C GLU A 53 -2.04 8.47 6.83
N GLU A 54 -2.18 9.24 7.91
CA GLU A 54 -2.94 8.80 9.07
C GLU A 54 -4.30 9.46 9.06
N GLN A 55 -5.35 8.65 9.08
CA GLN A 55 -6.73 9.13 9.15
C GLN A 55 -7.50 8.31 10.15
N LYS A 56 -8.18 8.97 11.08
CA LYS A 56 -9.04 8.33 12.07
C LYS A 56 -8.32 7.21 12.82
N GLY A 57 -7.06 7.42 13.16
CA GLY A 57 -6.26 6.44 13.90
C GLY A 57 -5.75 5.28 13.09
N ARG A 58 -5.88 5.34 11.76
CA ARG A 58 -5.42 4.29 10.85
C ARG A 58 -4.39 4.86 9.89
N THR A 59 -3.28 4.16 9.72
CA THR A 59 -2.24 4.55 8.78
C THR A 59 -2.46 3.85 7.45
N SER A 60 -2.48 4.63 6.37
CA SER A 60 -2.70 4.12 5.02
C SER A 60 -1.56 4.53 4.10
N ALA A 61 -1.34 3.73 3.06
CA ALA A 61 -0.39 4.07 2.02
C ALA A 61 -1.10 4.89 0.94
N VAL A 62 -0.48 5.99 0.55
CA VAL A 62 -0.99 6.86 -0.53
C VAL A 62 0.18 7.22 -1.44
N ASN A 63 -0.13 7.81 -2.60
CA ASN A 63 0.90 8.22 -3.58
C ASN A 63 1.84 7.06 -3.92
N LEU A 64 1.26 5.93 -4.28
CA LEU A 64 2.02 4.72 -4.57
C LEU A 64 2.89 4.88 -5.81
N LYS A 65 4.07 4.27 -5.78
CA LYS A 65 5.01 4.29 -6.90
C LYS A 65 5.71 2.93 -7.00
N VAL A 66 5.63 2.32 -8.14
CA VAL A 66 6.26 1.02 -8.40
C VAL A 66 7.45 1.14 -9.31
#